data_c1802cab4c59cb0795004920edfbcb44
#
_entry.id   c1802cab4c59cb0795004920edfbcb44
#
_cell.length_a   1.000
_cell.length_b   1.000
_cell.length_c   1.000
_cell.angle_alpha   90.00
_cell.angle_beta   90.00
_cell.angle_gamma   90.00
#
_symmetry.space_group_name_H-M   'P 1'
#
loop_
_entity.id
_entity.type
_entity.pdbx_description
1 polymer ?
#
loop_
_entity_poly.entity_id
_entity_poly.type
_entity_poly.pdbx_seq_one_letter_code
_entity_poly.pdbx_strand_id
1 'polypeptide(L)'
;MTKSKLLLAGLLALMLTPVAALAQALPDLAGKKVVVVTENAYPPLQFIDAKTGKQIGWEYDAMNEIAKRLNFTVEYQNTSWDAMIQAVSDGQYNIGMTGITIKDDRKEKVDFSDPYMRSEQFMLVRGDESRFTDAKTFGAFKDGLIGAQAGTTPFYTAVYSVLDGNEQNPRIKLFETFGATVQALKSGDVDVVLTDGTAGKGYVDASEGKLKLIGGPLGTEDFGFIFPKGSDLVKPVNAAIAALKADGTLDALNKKWFLDYKMGQ
;
A
#
# COMPACT_ATOMS: atom_id res chain seq x y z
N MET A 1 60.18 56.95 25.44
CA MET A 1 60.26 56.24 24.13
C MET A 1 59.51 54.92 24.26
N THR A 2 58.21 54.92 23.87
CA THR A 2 57.32 53.73 23.97
C THR A 2 56.66 53.51 22.64
N LYS A 3 56.98 52.38 21.97
CA LYS A 3 56.48 51.99 20.66
C LYS A 3 55.16 51.27 20.83
N SER A 4 54.06 51.84 20.35
CA SER A 4 52.78 51.20 20.21
C SER A 4 52.78 50.23 19.01
N LYS A 5 52.43 48.97 19.23
CA LYS A 5 52.16 48.00 18.17
C LYS A 5 50.63 47.93 17.95
N LEU A 6 50.19 48.37 16.81
CA LEU A 6 48.83 48.12 16.31
C LEU A 6 48.74 46.68 15.82
N LEU A 7 47.83 45.88 16.42
CA LEU A 7 47.40 44.60 15.92
C LEU A 7 46.17 44.80 15.01
N LEU A 8 46.33 44.51 13.74
CA LEU A 8 45.20 44.46 12.77
C LEU A 8 44.57 43.07 12.84
N ALA A 9 43.37 42.99 13.42
CA ALA A 9 42.57 41.76 13.40
C ALA A 9 41.70 41.75 12.12
N GLY A 10 42.13 40.92 11.17
CA GLY A 10 41.32 40.68 9.95
C GLY A 10 40.13 39.75 10.26
N LEU A 11 38.92 40.29 10.15
CA LEU A 11 37.67 39.51 10.21
C LEU A 11 37.45 38.83 8.85
N LEU A 12 37.71 37.52 8.80
CA LEU A 12 37.35 36.70 7.64
C LEU A 12 35.84 36.33 7.73
N ALA A 13 35.00 37.08 7.04
CA ALA A 13 33.60 36.76 6.91
C ALA A 13 33.41 35.57 5.95
N LEU A 14 33.19 34.37 6.48
CA LEU A 14 32.78 33.20 5.70
C LEU A 14 31.37 33.47 5.17
N MET A 15 31.24 33.79 3.89
CA MET A 15 29.95 33.82 3.20
C MET A 15 29.48 32.39 3.01
N LEU A 16 28.59 31.88 3.87
CA LEU A 16 27.77 30.70 3.62
C LEU A 16 26.78 31.04 2.50
N THR A 17 27.11 30.73 1.28
CA THR A 17 26.13 30.69 0.20
C THR A 17 25.17 29.53 0.46
N PRO A 18 23.85 29.73 0.56
CA PRO A 18 22.93 28.63 0.62
C PRO A 18 23.03 27.87 -0.72
N VAL A 19 23.48 26.62 -0.67
CA VAL A 19 23.34 25.69 -1.78
C VAL A 19 21.83 25.44 -1.90
N ALA A 20 21.16 26.24 -2.74
CA ALA A 20 19.82 25.88 -3.18
C ALA A 20 19.96 24.55 -3.93
N ALA A 21 19.52 23.46 -3.30
CA ALA A 21 19.38 22.19 -4.00
C ALA A 21 18.44 22.46 -5.18
N LEU A 22 19.00 22.48 -6.39
CA LEU A 22 18.21 22.54 -7.61
C LEU A 22 17.31 21.31 -7.59
N ALA A 23 16.04 21.50 -7.27
CA ALA A 23 15.04 20.45 -7.43
C ALA A 23 15.10 20.03 -8.90
N GLN A 24 15.58 18.83 -9.16
CA GLN A 24 15.68 18.31 -10.51
C GLN A 24 14.28 18.31 -11.11
N ALA A 25 14.11 18.99 -12.27
CA ALA A 25 12.80 19.03 -12.92
C ALA A 25 12.34 17.60 -13.22
N LEU A 26 11.08 17.31 -12.89
CA LEU A 26 10.50 16.00 -13.18
C LEU A 26 10.38 15.79 -14.69
N PRO A 27 10.53 14.56 -15.18
CA PRO A 27 10.31 14.24 -16.58
C PRO A 27 8.89 14.62 -17.04
N ASP A 28 8.76 15.21 -18.23
CA ASP A 28 7.47 15.48 -18.88
C ASP A 28 7.14 14.34 -19.85
N LEU A 29 6.04 13.64 -19.62
CA LEU A 29 5.56 12.55 -20.47
C LEU A 29 4.61 13.01 -21.58
N ALA A 30 4.54 14.33 -21.82
CA ALA A 30 3.91 14.97 -22.98
C ALA A 30 2.45 14.51 -23.24
N GLY A 31 1.67 14.30 -22.21
CA GLY A 31 0.27 13.87 -22.31
C GLY A 31 0.08 12.39 -22.67
N LYS A 32 1.14 11.56 -22.56
CA LYS A 32 1.06 10.10 -22.81
C LYS A 32 -0.14 9.50 -22.07
N LYS A 33 -0.92 8.65 -22.75
CA LYS A 33 -1.98 7.87 -22.10
C LYS A 33 -1.37 6.68 -21.37
N VAL A 34 -1.66 6.53 -20.09
CA VAL A 34 -1.19 5.45 -19.22
C VAL A 34 -2.39 4.69 -18.70
N VAL A 35 -2.45 3.40 -18.98
CA VAL A 35 -3.50 2.50 -18.44
C VAL A 35 -3.04 1.94 -17.11
N VAL A 36 -3.81 2.22 -16.06
CA VAL A 36 -3.55 1.78 -14.69
C VAL A 36 -4.63 0.78 -14.27
N VAL A 37 -4.21 -0.40 -13.82
CA VAL A 37 -5.12 -1.46 -13.41
C VAL A 37 -5.14 -1.64 -11.90
N THR A 38 -6.33 -1.93 -11.35
CA THR A 38 -6.55 -2.18 -9.92
C THR A 38 -7.68 -3.19 -9.70
N GLU A 39 -7.85 -3.70 -8.48
CA GLU A 39 -8.93 -4.62 -8.11
C GLU A 39 -10.14 -3.90 -7.50
N ASN A 40 -9.97 -2.70 -6.92
CA ASN A 40 -11.03 -1.95 -6.22
C ASN A 40 -11.66 -2.67 -5.02
N ALA A 41 -10.89 -3.49 -4.32
CA ALA A 41 -11.38 -4.30 -3.21
C ALA A 41 -10.63 -4.07 -1.89
N TYR A 42 -9.80 -3.01 -1.81
CA TYR A 42 -8.85 -2.81 -0.70
C TYR A 42 -8.92 -1.40 -0.07
N PRO A 43 -10.04 -1.06 0.61
CA PRO A 43 -10.20 0.26 1.24
C PRO A 43 -9.22 0.43 2.41
N PRO A 44 -8.73 1.64 2.70
CA PRO A 44 -9.00 2.90 1.98
C PRO A 44 -7.99 3.18 0.85
N LEU A 45 -7.20 2.17 0.42
CA LEU A 45 -6.21 2.33 -0.66
C LEU A 45 -6.90 2.51 -2.01
N GLN A 46 -7.81 1.61 -2.38
CA GLN A 46 -8.61 1.69 -3.59
C GLN A 46 -9.91 0.86 -3.43
N PHE A 47 -11.02 1.48 -3.72
CA PHE A 47 -12.33 0.87 -3.55
C PHE A 47 -13.42 1.65 -4.31
N ILE A 48 -14.59 1.02 -4.42
CA ILE A 48 -15.77 1.69 -4.96
C ILE A 48 -16.55 2.28 -3.78
N ASP A 49 -16.73 3.59 -3.79
CA ASP A 49 -17.57 4.29 -2.81
C ASP A 49 -19.03 3.86 -2.97
N ALA A 50 -19.59 3.29 -1.92
CA ALA A 50 -20.94 2.70 -1.96
C ALA A 50 -22.05 3.74 -2.18
N LYS A 51 -21.82 5.03 -1.88
CA LYS A 51 -22.82 6.09 -2.05
C LYS A 51 -22.81 6.67 -3.44
N THR A 52 -21.63 6.83 -4.03
CA THR A 52 -21.46 7.52 -5.31
C THR A 52 -21.18 6.59 -6.48
N GLY A 53 -20.83 5.33 -6.23
CA GLY A 53 -20.36 4.37 -7.23
C GLY A 53 -18.98 4.72 -7.84
N LYS A 54 -18.29 5.72 -7.31
CA LYS A 54 -17.00 6.17 -7.84
C LYS A 54 -15.85 5.32 -7.28
N GLN A 55 -14.85 5.13 -8.11
CA GLN A 55 -13.56 4.58 -7.74
C GLN A 55 -12.77 5.65 -7.00
N ILE A 56 -12.41 5.40 -5.75
CA ILE A 56 -11.71 6.34 -4.87
C ILE A 56 -10.68 5.62 -4.00
N GLY A 57 -9.82 6.36 -3.37
CA GLY A 57 -8.85 5.86 -2.40
C GLY A 57 -7.50 6.57 -2.48
N TRP A 58 -6.64 6.21 -1.55
CA TRP A 58 -5.32 6.77 -1.43
C TRP A 58 -4.48 6.57 -2.70
N GLU A 59 -4.51 5.36 -3.29
CA GLU A 59 -3.74 5.04 -4.49
C GLU A 59 -4.24 5.80 -5.73
N TYR A 60 -5.56 6.04 -5.84
CA TYR A 60 -6.11 6.88 -6.90
C TYR A 60 -5.60 8.31 -6.80
N ASP A 61 -5.64 8.91 -5.60
CA ASP A 61 -5.18 10.26 -5.40
C ASP A 61 -3.67 10.38 -5.62
N ALA A 62 -2.88 9.43 -5.12
CA ALA A 62 -1.43 9.39 -5.31
C ALA A 62 -1.08 9.25 -6.81
N MET A 63 -1.74 8.36 -7.54
CA MET A 63 -1.50 8.18 -8.97
C MET A 63 -1.92 9.42 -9.79
N ASN A 64 -3.03 10.07 -9.42
CA ASN A 64 -3.46 11.32 -10.05
C ASN A 64 -2.45 12.47 -9.82
N GLU A 65 -1.88 12.58 -8.61
CA GLU A 65 -0.81 13.55 -8.34
C GLU A 65 0.48 13.23 -9.10
N ILE A 66 0.85 11.95 -9.21
CA ILE A 66 1.97 11.50 -10.05
C ILE A 66 1.72 11.87 -11.52
N ALA A 67 0.53 11.56 -12.04
CA ALA A 67 0.15 11.85 -13.41
C ALA A 67 0.22 13.35 -13.74
N LYS A 68 -0.31 14.16 -12.84
CA LYS A 68 -0.28 15.62 -12.96
C LYS A 68 1.17 16.16 -13.01
N ARG A 69 2.06 15.66 -12.16
CA ARG A 69 3.46 16.11 -12.09
C ARG A 69 4.29 15.66 -13.27
N LEU A 70 3.98 14.50 -13.83
CA LEU A 70 4.67 13.93 -14.98
C LEU A 70 4.00 14.26 -16.32
N ASN A 71 2.88 15.02 -16.30
CA ASN A 71 2.11 15.37 -17.49
C ASN A 71 1.71 14.14 -18.32
N PHE A 72 0.99 13.18 -17.70
CA PHE A 72 0.34 12.08 -18.42
C PHE A 72 -1.14 11.96 -18.05
N THR A 73 -1.92 11.31 -18.89
CA THR A 73 -3.34 11.02 -18.64
C THR A 73 -3.53 9.59 -18.18
N VAL A 74 -4.36 9.37 -17.14
CA VAL A 74 -4.64 8.04 -16.60
C VAL A 74 -5.95 7.51 -17.15
N GLU A 75 -5.94 6.26 -17.61
CA GLU A 75 -7.13 5.45 -17.79
C GLU A 75 -7.13 4.32 -16.77
N TYR A 76 -8.11 4.32 -15.85
CA TYR A 76 -8.22 3.27 -14.85
C TYR A 76 -9.04 2.10 -15.37
N GLN A 77 -8.56 0.88 -15.15
CA GLN A 77 -9.24 -0.37 -15.48
C GLN A 77 -9.24 -1.31 -14.27
N ASN A 78 -10.19 -2.24 -14.26
CA ASN A 78 -10.31 -3.25 -13.23
C ASN A 78 -9.88 -4.62 -13.76
N THR A 79 -9.23 -5.38 -12.88
CA THR A 79 -8.96 -6.81 -13.09
C THR A 79 -8.99 -7.54 -11.74
N SER A 80 -9.08 -8.85 -11.76
CA SER A 80 -8.93 -9.65 -10.55
C SER A 80 -7.45 -9.72 -10.11
N TRP A 81 -7.23 -9.97 -8.83
CA TRP A 81 -5.87 -10.12 -8.30
C TRP A 81 -5.07 -11.23 -8.99
N ASP A 82 -5.68 -12.39 -9.19
CA ASP A 82 -5.04 -13.56 -9.81
C ASP A 82 -4.53 -13.30 -11.23
N ALA A 83 -5.20 -12.44 -11.98
CA ALA A 83 -4.80 -12.05 -13.34
C ALA A 83 -3.81 -10.87 -13.37
N MET A 84 -3.77 -10.02 -12.34
CA MET A 84 -3.13 -8.70 -12.39
C MET A 84 -1.64 -8.74 -12.71
N ILE A 85 -0.86 -9.53 -11.94
CA ILE A 85 0.61 -9.56 -12.12
C ILE A 85 0.97 -10.07 -13.51
N GLN A 86 0.26 -11.11 -14.00
CA GLN A 86 0.51 -11.65 -15.33
C GLN A 86 0.10 -10.64 -16.42
N ALA A 87 -1.05 -10.00 -16.31
CA ALA A 87 -1.52 -9.04 -17.29
C ALA A 87 -0.60 -7.80 -17.39
N VAL A 88 -0.05 -7.32 -16.25
CA VAL A 88 0.97 -6.26 -16.27
C VAL A 88 2.28 -6.79 -16.86
N SER A 89 2.73 -7.99 -16.49
CA SER A 89 3.95 -8.61 -17.07
C SER A 89 3.88 -8.73 -18.58
N ASP A 90 2.71 -9.07 -19.13
CA ASP A 90 2.45 -9.20 -20.56
C ASP A 90 2.29 -7.84 -21.28
N GLY A 91 2.35 -6.73 -20.55
CA GLY A 91 2.21 -5.38 -21.12
C GLY A 91 0.79 -4.99 -21.51
N GLN A 92 -0.24 -5.71 -21.03
CA GLN A 92 -1.64 -5.34 -21.26
C GLN A 92 -2.00 -4.03 -20.55
N TYR A 93 -1.32 -3.75 -19.42
CA TYR A 93 -1.44 -2.53 -18.64
C TYR A 93 -0.07 -1.91 -18.42
N ASN A 94 -0.04 -0.58 -18.28
CA ASN A 94 1.21 0.14 -18.05
C ASN A 94 1.64 0.12 -16.58
N ILE A 95 0.67 0.17 -15.66
CA ILE A 95 0.89 0.21 -14.21
C ILE A 95 -0.18 -0.65 -13.53
N GLY A 96 0.20 -1.41 -12.50
CA GLY A 96 -0.72 -2.05 -11.57
C GLY A 96 -0.62 -1.45 -10.17
N MET A 97 -1.77 -1.27 -9.50
CA MET A 97 -1.87 -0.76 -8.13
C MET A 97 -3.02 -1.47 -7.38
N THR A 98 -2.72 -2.05 -6.23
CA THR A 98 -3.71 -2.65 -5.31
C THR A 98 -3.06 -3.04 -3.98
N GLY A 99 -2.22 -2.17 -3.39
CA GLY A 99 -1.45 -2.51 -2.19
C GLY A 99 -0.49 -3.67 -2.45
N ILE A 100 0.28 -3.60 -3.55
CA ILE A 100 1.10 -4.72 -3.99
C ILE A 100 2.42 -4.76 -3.21
N THR A 101 2.58 -5.78 -2.38
CA THR A 101 3.82 -6.01 -1.63
C THR A 101 5.00 -6.24 -2.56
N ILE A 102 6.07 -5.51 -2.35
CA ILE A 102 7.36 -5.69 -3.05
C ILE A 102 8.00 -6.99 -2.56
N LYS A 103 8.05 -8.03 -3.41
CA LYS A 103 8.61 -9.35 -3.11
C LYS A 103 9.47 -9.85 -4.26
N ASP A 104 10.47 -10.68 -3.95
CA ASP A 104 11.44 -11.13 -4.96
C ASP A 104 10.80 -12.03 -6.01
N ASP A 105 9.89 -12.93 -5.63
CA ASP A 105 9.12 -13.77 -6.56
C ASP A 105 8.28 -12.93 -7.55
N ARG A 106 7.74 -11.79 -7.12
CA ARG A 106 7.02 -10.86 -7.98
C ARG A 106 7.95 -10.04 -8.85
N LYS A 107 9.14 -9.65 -8.32
CA LYS A 107 10.17 -8.95 -9.10
C LYS A 107 10.72 -9.78 -10.27
N GLU A 108 10.61 -11.09 -10.23
CA GLU A 108 10.96 -11.94 -11.38
C GLU A 108 10.08 -11.64 -12.60
N LYS A 109 8.81 -11.28 -12.40
CA LYS A 109 7.80 -11.09 -13.44
C LYS A 109 7.57 -9.63 -13.83
N VAL A 110 7.66 -8.72 -12.88
CA VAL A 110 7.35 -7.29 -13.05
C VAL A 110 8.44 -6.43 -12.41
N ASP A 111 8.53 -5.16 -12.85
CA ASP A 111 9.32 -4.15 -12.14
C ASP A 111 8.44 -3.45 -11.11
N PHE A 112 9.06 -2.95 -10.05
CA PHE A 112 8.38 -2.19 -8.99
C PHE A 112 8.85 -0.75 -8.98
N SER A 113 7.97 0.15 -8.55
CA SER A 113 8.37 1.46 -8.08
C SER A 113 9.16 1.36 -6.76
N ASP A 114 9.79 2.46 -6.35
CA ASP A 114 10.18 2.66 -4.97
C ASP A 114 8.95 2.53 -4.06
N PRO A 115 9.12 2.09 -2.80
CA PRO A 115 8.00 1.92 -1.90
C PRO A 115 7.32 3.27 -1.63
N TYR A 116 6.00 3.30 -1.81
CA TYR A 116 5.20 4.47 -1.46
C TYR A 116 4.61 4.39 -0.04
N MET A 117 4.48 3.17 0.51
CA MET A 117 3.91 2.92 1.83
C MET A 117 4.53 1.69 2.47
N ARG A 118 4.64 1.70 3.81
CA ARG A 118 4.97 0.53 4.63
C ARG A 118 3.78 0.17 5.51
N SER A 119 3.48 -1.11 5.62
CA SER A 119 2.43 -1.65 6.48
C SER A 119 2.88 -2.91 7.20
N GLU A 120 2.04 -3.43 8.07
CA GLU A 120 2.27 -4.65 8.85
C GLU A 120 1.04 -5.54 8.77
N GLN A 121 1.23 -6.87 8.82
CA GLN A 121 0.14 -7.84 8.74
C GLN A 121 -0.49 -8.09 10.11
N PHE A 122 -1.82 -8.15 10.17
CA PHE A 122 -2.62 -8.39 11.36
C PHE A 122 -3.72 -9.41 11.12
N MET A 123 -4.31 -9.89 12.20
CA MET A 123 -5.52 -10.70 12.20
C MET A 123 -6.75 -9.81 12.37
N LEU A 124 -7.66 -9.84 11.40
CA LEU A 124 -8.98 -9.21 11.45
C LEU A 124 -10.00 -10.27 11.88
N VAL A 125 -10.78 -9.96 12.89
CA VAL A 125 -11.79 -10.85 13.47
C VAL A 125 -13.11 -10.12 13.73
N ARG A 126 -14.18 -10.85 14.03
CA ARG A 126 -15.44 -10.26 14.52
C ARG A 126 -15.22 -9.52 15.84
N GLY A 127 -15.98 -8.47 16.10
CA GLY A 127 -15.86 -7.62 17.29
C GLY A 127 -16.06 -8.38 18.61
N ASP A 128 -16.91 -9.41 18.62
CA ASP A 128 -17.23 -10.27 19.76
C ASP A 128 -16.31 -11.49 19.89
N GLU A 129 -15.32 -11.67 19.02
CA GLU A 129 -14.40 -12.81 19.10
C GLU A 129 -13.62 -12.83 20.40
N SER A 130 -13.68 -13.95 21.12
CA SER A 130 -13.02 -14.13 22.42
C SER A 130 -12.34 -15.50 22.57
N ARG A 131 -12.49 -16.42 21.60
CA ARG A 131 -11.92 -17.76 21.62
C ARG A 131 -10.41 -17.79 21.47
N PHE A 132 -9.84 -16.74 20.86
CA PHE A 132 -8.41 -16.55 20.66
C PHE A 132 -8.08 -15.05 20.56
N THR A 133 -6.84 -14.69 20.86
CA THR A 133 -6.40 -13.29 20.96
C THR A 133 -5.19 -12.95 20.06
N ASP A 134 -4.56 -13.96 19.48
CA ASP A 134 -3.36 -13.83 18.65
C ASP A 134 -3.17 -15.06 17.73
N ALA A 135 -2.15 -15.04 16.90
CA ALA A 135 -1.82 -16.12 15.97
C ALA A 135 -1.53 -17.46 16.69
N LYS A 136 -0.85 -17.40 17.83
CA LYS A 136 -0.49 -18.60 18.60
C LYS A 136 -1.74 -19.29 19.18
N THR A 137 -2.60 -18.52 19.80
CA THR A 137 -3.85 -19.04 20.40
C THR A 137 -4.82 -19.48 19.31
N PHE A 138 -4.90 -18.80 18.16
CA PHE A 138 -5.66 -19.27 17.01
C PHE A 138 -5.07 -20.55 16.39
N GLY A 139 -3.74 -20.68 16.28
CA GLY A 139 -3.10 -21.92 15.82
C GLY A 139 -3.46 -23.13 16.67
N ALA A 140 -3.65 -22.94 17.99
CA ALA A 140 -4.10 -23.95 18.92
C ALA A 140 -5.61 -24.25 18.81
N PHE A 141 -6.43 -23.31 18.35
CA PHE A 141 -7.88 -23.47 18.13
C PHE A 141 -8.13 -24.20 16.80
N LYS A 142 -8.19 -25.55 16.87
CA LYS A 142 -8.12 -26.42 15.66
C LYS A 142 -9.30 -26.31 14.70
N ASP A 143 -10.46 -25.89 15.17
CA ASP A 143 -11.68 -25.75 14.36
C ASP A 143 -11.79 -24.37 13.68
N GLY A 144 -10.88 -23.45 13.99
CA GLY A 144 -10.91 -22.10 13.44
C GLY A 144 -10.57 -22.05 11.95
N LEU A 145 -11.33 -21.29 11.16
CA LEU A 145 -11.19 -21.13 9.73
C LEU A 145 -10.62 -19.74 9.38
N ILE A 146 -9.73 -19.70 8.38
CA ILE A 146 -9.17 -18.48 7.82
C ILE A 146 -9.75 -18.23 6.43
N GLY A 147 -10.30 -17.03 6.19
CA GLY A 147 -10.63 -16.56 4.85
C GLY A 147 -9.40 -15.93 4.20
N ALA A 148 -9.09 -16.28 2.96
CA ALA A 148 -7.95 -15.74 2.24
C ALA A 148 -8.21 -15.63 0.74
N GLN A 149 -7.47 -14.77 0.08
CA GLN A 149 -7.38 -14.68 -1.38
C GLN A 149 -6.03 -15.27 -1.81
N ALA A 150 -6.05 -16.27 -2.68
CA ALA A 150 -4.87 -17.02 -3.08
C ALA A 150 -3.75 -16.11 -3.65
N GLY A 151 -2.49 -16.43 -3.37
CA GLY A 151 -1.32 -15.73 -3.90
C GLY A 151 -1.08 -14.32 -3.31
N THR A 152 -1.90 -13.88 -2.35
CA THR A 152 -1.70 -12.61 -1.64
C THR A 152 -0.70 -12.76 -0.51
N THR A 153 -0.12 -11.62 -0.05
CA THR A 153 0.71 -11.63 1.16
C THR A 153 -0.06 -12.08 2.40
N PRO A 154 -1.31 -11.63 2.65
CA PRO A 154 -2.16 -12.15 3.71
C PRO A 154 -2.36 -13.69 3.67
N PHE A 155 -2.53 -14.27 2.48
CA PHE A 155 -2.61 -15.73 2.33
C PHE A 155 -1.34 -16.42 2.82
N TYR A 156 -0.17 -15.97 2.38
CA TYR A 156 1.10 -16.55 2.82
C TYR A 156 1.39 -16.30 4.30
N THR A 157 0.97 -15.15 4.84
CA THR A 157 1.04 -14.91 6.30
C THR A 157 0.15 -15.90 7.07
N ALA A 158 -1.05 -16.20 6.59
CA ALA A 158 -1.91 -17.23 7.18
C ALA A 158 -1.23 -18.60 7.19
N VAL A 159 -0.63 -18.99 6.06
CA VAL A 159 0.04 -20.28 5.91
C VAL A 159 1.27 -20.40 6.81
N TYR A 160 2.18 -19.45 6.74
CA TYR A 160 3.52 -19.59 7.32
C TYR A 160 3.69 -18.97 8.70
N SER A 161 2.88 -17.95 9.05
CA SER A 161 2.99 -17.27 10.35
C SER A 161 1.91 -17.70 11.35
N VAL A 162 0.79 -18.23 10.88
CA VAL A 162 -0.36 -18.60 11.74
C VAL A 162 -0.58 -20.10 11.79
N LEU A 163 -0.39 -20.79 10.67
CA LEU A 163 -0.60 -22.25 10.56
C LEU A 163 0.74 -23.00 10.48
N ASP A 164 0.74 -24.15 9.82
CA ASP A 164 1.83 -25.13 9.81
C ASP A 164 2.69 -25.10 8.52
N GLY A 165 2.53 -24.10 7.66
CA GLY A 165 3.27 -23.97 6.40
C GLY A 165 2.65 -24.76 5.23
N ASN A 166 1.49 -25.35 5.39
CA ASN A 166 0.79 -26.07 4.32
C ASN A 166 -0.19 -25.14 3.59
N GLU A 167 0.11 -24.80 2.34
CA GLU A 167 -0.76 -23.97 1.50
C GLU A 167 -2.12 -24.61 1.18
N GLN A 168 -2.22 -25.93 1.31
CA GLN A 168 -3.46 -26.69 1.13
C GLN A 168 -4.14 -27.03 2.45
N ASN A 169 -3.81 -26.30 3.54
CA ASN A 169 -4.41 -26.52 4.85
C ASN A 169 -5.93 -26.35 4.76
N PRO A 170 -6.75 -27.35 5.16
CA PRO A 170 -8.20 -27.32 5.02
C PRO A 170 -8.89 -26.21 5.85
N ARG A 171 -8.15 -25.62 6.78
CA ARG A 171 -8.61 -24.45 7.56
C ARG A 171 -8.61 -23.16 6.76
N ILE A 172 -7.95 -23.12 5.59
CA ILE A 172 -7.95 -21.96 4.70
C ILE A 172 -9.10 -22.09 3.70
N LYS A 173 -10.00 -21.12 3.69
CA LYS A 173 -11.09 -20.97 2.72
C LYS A 173 -10.72 -19.87 1.75
N LEU A 174 -10.66 -20.21 0.46
CA LEU A 174 -10.25 -19.28 -0.60
C LEU A 174 -11.46 -18.56 -1.18
N PHE A 175 -11.28 -17.27 -1.47
CA PHE A 175 -12.26 -16.37 -2.06
C PHE A 175 -11.61 -15.62 -3.24
N GLU A 176 -12.44 -15.19 -4.19
CA GLU A 176 -11.97 -14.51 -5.40
C GLU A 176 -11.45 -13.09 -5.11
N THR A 177 -12.05 -12.38 -4.14
CA THR A 177 -11.66 -11.01 -3.78
C THR A 177 -11.43 -10.86 -2.29
N PHE A 178 -10.59 -9.89 -1.90
CA PHE A 178 -10.40 -9.58 -0.49
C PHE A 178 -11.70 -9.15 0.19
N GLY A 179 -12.54 -8.36 -0.49
CA GLY A 179 -13.87 -7.99 0.02
C GLY A 179 -14.77 -9.18 0.34
N ALA A 180 -14.71 -10.25 -0.46
CA ALA A 180 -15.45 -11.48 -0.21
C ALA A 180 -14.93 -12.21 1.06
N THR A 181 -13.62 -12.20 1.33
CA THR A 181 -13.09 -12.78 2.59
C THR A 181 -13.63 -12.05 3.81
N VAL A 182 -13.68 -10.71 3.76
CA VAL A 182 -14.21 -9.90 4.86
C VAL A 182 -15.71 -10.10 5.03
N GLN A 183 -16.46 -10.28 3.94
CA GLN A 183 -17.88 -10.60 4.04
C GLN A 183 -18.11 -11.97 4.69
N ALA A 184 -17.33 -12.99 4.31
CA ALA A 184 -17.38 -14.31 4.94
C ALA A 184 -17.01 -14.27 6.44
N LEU A 185 -16.09 -13.39 6.84
CA LEU A 185 -15.79 -13.13 8.25
C LEU A 185 -17.01 -12.55 9.00
N LYS A 186 -17.67 -11.55 8.38
CA LYS A 186 -18.86 -10.92 8.98
C LYS A 186 -20.03 -11.88 9.12
N SER A 187 -20.25 -12.79 8.15
CA SER A 187 -21.31 -13.80 8.20
C SER A 187 -20.99 -14.98 9.11
N GLY A 188 -19.73 -15.16 9.52
CA GLY A 188 -19.32 -16.26 10.39
C GLY A 188 -18.88 -17.52 9.64
N ASP A 189 -18.74 -17.46 8.30
CA ASP A 189 -18.27 -18.59 7.49
C ASP A 189 -16.78 -18.86 7.70
N VAL A 190 -16.04 -17.83 8.15
CA VAL A 190 -14.65 -17.93 8.62
C VAL A 190 -14.47 -17.16 9.93
N ASP A 191 -13.40 -17.45 10.66
CA ASP A 191 -13.15 -16.85 11.98
C ASP A 191 -12.11 -15.72 11.93
N VAL A 192 -11.20 -15.77 10.96
CA VAL A 192 -10.08 -14.83 10.80
C VAL A 192 -9.89 -14.50 9.33
N VAL A 193 -9.51 -13.26 9.07
CA VAL A 193 -8.92 -12.82 7.81
C VAL A 193 -7.59 -12.15 8.12
N LEU A 194 -6.52 -12.50 7.41
CA LEU A 194 -5.25 -11.76 7.50
C LEU A 194 -5.32 -10.54 6.58
N THR A 195 -4.76 -9.43 7.03
CA THR A 195 -4.75 -8.17 6.27
C THR A 195 -3.61 -7.28 6.73
N ASP A 196 -3.16 -6.36 5.87
CA ASP A 196 -2.32 -5.27 6.36
C ASP A 196 -3.11 -4.31 7.27
N GLY A 197 -2.37 -3.61 8.14
CA GLY A 197 -2.99 -2.73 9.13
C GLY A 197 -3.77 -1.56 8.54
N THR A 198 -3.42 -1.12 7.32
CA THR A 198 -4.09 -0.02 6.63
C THR A 198 -5.49 -0.42 6.18
N ALA A 199 -5.60 -1.51 5.43
CA ALA A 199 -6.89 -2.02 4.98
C ALA A 199 -7.71 -2.57 6.16
N GLY A 200 -7.06 -3.29 7.08
CA GLY A 200 -7.72 -3.80 8.28
C GLY A 200 -8.37 -2.70 9.11
N LYS A 201 -7.64 -1.58 9.34
CA LYS A 201 -8.21 -0.42 10.01
C LYS A 201 -9.40 0.18 9.24
N GLY A 202 -9.30 0.28 7.92
CA GLY A 202 -10.42 0.75 7.09
C GLY A 202 -11.69 -0.08 7.28
N TYR A 203 -11.55 -1.41 7.29
CA TYR A 203 -12.69 -2.31 7.54
C TYR A 203 -13.21 -2.22 8.97
N VAL A 204 -12.34 -2.08 9.98
CA VAL A 204 -12.75 -1.87 11.38
C VAL A 204 -13.54 -0.58 11.53
N ASP A 205 -13.03 0.53 11.01
CA ASP A 205 -13.68 1.84 11.10
C ASP A 205 -15.08 1.84 10.43
N ALA A 206 -15.24 1.11 9.31
CA ALA A 206 -16.51 0.96 8.60
C ALA A 206 -17.47 -0.06 9.24
N SER A 207 -17.04 -0.81 10.24
CA SER A 207 -17.80 -1.96 10.76
C SER A 207 -18.75 -1.62 11.90
N GLU A 208 -18.73 -0.38 12.40
CA GLU A 208 -19.52 0.01 13.57
C GLU A 208 -19.27 -0.92 14.79
N GLY A 209 -18.02 -1.32 15.00
CA GLY A 209 -17.62 -2.22 16.08
C GLY A 209 -17.84 -3.71 15.81
N LYS A 210 -18.32 -4.10 14.63
CA LYS A 210 -18.52 -5.51 14.27
C LYS A 210 -17.22 -6.25 13.91
N LEU A 211 -16.15 -5.52 13.68
CA LEU A 211 -14.81 -6.06 13.42
C LEU A 211 -13.77 -5.41 14.33
N LYS A 212 -12.67 -6.13 14.58
CA LYS A 212 -11.49 -5.63 15.29
C LYS A 212 -10.22 -6.31 14.78
N LEU A 213 -9.09 -5.62 14.91
CA LEU A 213 -7.78 -6.23 14.76
C LEU A 213 -7.33 -6.81 16.09
N ILE A 214 -6.68 -7.97 16.05
CA ILE A 214 -6.14 -8.66 17.25
C ILE A 214 -4.69 -9.09 17.03
N GLY A 215 -4.01 -9.36 18.14
CA GLY A 215 -2.60 -9.77 18.17
C GLY A 215 -1.65 -8.60 17.85
N GLY A 216 -0.36 -8.94 17.78
CA GLY A 216 0.68 -8.05 17.28
C GLY A 216 0.92 -8.26 15.78
N PRO A 217 1.81 -7.44 15.18
CA PRO A 217 2.16 -7.58 13.77
C PRO A 217 2.80 -8.94 13.47
N LEU A 218 2.37 -9.57 12.38
CA LEU A 218 2.85 -10.87 11.91
C LEU A 218 3.91 -10.77 10.81
N GLY A 219 4.22 -9.58 10.39
CA GLY A 219 5.23 -9.26 9.38
C GLY A 219 5.09 -7.84 8.90
N THR A 220 6.14 -7.32 8.27
CA THR A 220 6.21 -5.98 7.69
C THR A 220 6.28 -6.12 6.17
N GLU A 221 5.64 -5.21 5.46
CA GLU A 221 5.66 -5.16 4.00
C GLU A 221 5.76 -3.73 3.48
N ASP A 222 6.39 -3.58 2.32
CA ASP A 222 6.44 -2.33 1.57
C ASP A 222 5.58 -2.47 0.32
N PHE A 223 4.70 -1.49 0.04
CA PHE A 223 3.88 -1.45 -1.17
C PHE A 223 4.54 -0.64 -2.28
N GLY A 224 4.47 -1.15 -3.50
CA GLY A 224 4.93 -0.48 -4.72
C GLY A 224 3.94 -0.65 -5.86
N PHE A 225 3.97 0.29 -6.80
CA PHE A 225 3.31 0.10 -8.11
C PHE A 225 4.10 -0.90 -8.93
N ILE A 226 3.41 -1.70 -9.75
CA ILE A 226 4.06 -2.67 -10.64
C ILE A 226 3.99 -2.22 -12.11
N PHE A 227 4.99 -2.62 -12.87
CA PHE A 227 5.16 -2.26 -14.29
C PHE A 227 5.62 -3.49 -15.09
N PRO A 228 5.40 -3.54 -16.41
CA PRO A 228 6.09 -4.50 -17.26
C PRO A 228 7.60 -4.40 -17.08
N LYS A 229 8.31 -5.51 -17.22
CA LYS A 229 9.78 -5.53 -17.13
C LYS A 229 10.42 -4.55 -18.12
N GLY A 230 11.36 -3.75 -17.64
CA GLY A 230 12.07 -2.75 -18.44
C GLY A 230 11.24 -1.52 -18.81
N SER A 231 10.12 -1.27 -18.13
CA SER A 231 9.25 -0.13 -18.38
C SER A 231 9.97 1.21 -18.20
N ASP A 232 9.80 2.11 -19.17
CA ASP A 232 10.30 3.49 -19.16
C ASP A 232 9.61 4.38 -18.09
N LEU A 233 8.48 3.92 -17.53
CA LEU A 233 7.72 4.64 -16.52
C LEU A 233 8.29 4.51 -15.10
N VAL A 234 9.09 3.48 -14.80
CA VAL A 234 9.59 3.24 -13.43
C VAL A 234 10.37 4.44 -12.89
N LYS A 235 11.36 4.92 -13.65
CA LYS A 235 12.20 6.05 -13.23
C LYS A 235 11.42 7.35 -13.04
N PRO A 236 10.58 7.79 -14.01
CA PRO A 236 9.72 8.95 -13.83
C PRO A 236 8.79 8.84 -12.60
N VAL A 237 8.12 7.70 -12.42
CA VAL A 237 7.21 7.49 -11.28
C VAL A 237 7.97 7.54 -9.96
N ASN A 238 9.16 6.95 -9.86
CA ASN A 238 10.00 7.04 -8.66
C ASN A 238 10.41 8.47 -8.35
N ALA A 239 10.78 9.25 -9.36
CA ALA A 239 11.11 10.68 -9.19
C ALA A 239 9.88 11.46 -8.67
N ALA A 240 8.68 11.16 -9.18
CA ALA A 240 7.45 11.77 -8.70
C ALA A 240 7.11 11.35 -7.26
N ILE A 241 7.25 10.06 -6.90
CA ILE A 241 7.05 9.58 -5.53
C ILE A 241 8.01 10.29 -4.57
N ALA A 242 9.28 10.44 -4.93
CA ALA A 242 10.26 11.17 -4.12
C ALA A 242 9.86 12.63 -3.93
N ALA A 243 9.38 13.31 -4.97
CA ALA A 243 8.90 14.68 -4.90
C ALA A 243 7.64 14.81 -4.02
N LEU A 244 6.69 13.88 -4.13
CA LEU A 244 5.48 13.84 -3.30
C LEU A 244 5.80 13.62 -1.81
N LYS A 245 6.84 12.83 -1.52
CA LYS A 245 7.36 12.68 -0.14
C LYS A 245 8.01 13.97 0.36
N ALA A 246 8.85 14.58 -0.47
CA ALA A 246 9.64 15.75 -0.07
C ALA A 246 8.80 16.99 0.21
N ASP A 247 7.69 17.20 -0.50
CA ASP A 247 6.83 18.36 -0.33
C ASP A 247 5.62 18.13 0.60
N GLY A 248 5.52 16.95 1.24
CA GLY A 248 4.46 16.60 2.19
C GLY A 248 3.12 16.21 1.56
N THR A 249 3.06 16.04 0.22
CA THR A 249 1.81 15.62 -0.44
C THR A 249 1.39 14.23 0.01
N LEU A 250 2.33 13.27 0.16
CA LEU A 250 1.96 11.93 0.67
C LEU A 250 1.46 11.99 2.11
N ASP A 251 2.00 12.85 2.97
CA ASP A 251 1.52 13.03 4.34
C ASP A 251 0.10 13.62 4.36
N ALA A 252 -0.21 14.56 3.45
CA ALA A 252 -1.56 15.08 3.29
C ALA A 252 -2.54 14.00 2.83
N LEU A 253 -2.15 13.12 1.90
CA LEU A 253 -2.94 11.97 1.47
C LEU A 253 -3.14 10.95 2.60
N ASN A 254 -2.10 10.67 3.38
CA ASN A 254 -2.19 9.81 4.56
C ASN A 254 -3.20 10.38 5.56
N LYS A 255 -3.11 11.68 5.85
CA LYS A 255 -4.09 12.35 6.72
C LYS A 255 -5.50 12.24 6.17
N LYS A 256 -5.70 12.56 4.88
CA LYS A 256 -7.01 12.49 4.22
C LYS A 256 -7.64 11.12 4.36
N TRP A 257 -6.92 10.05 4.00
CA TRP A 257 -7.50 8.72 3.84
C TRP A 257 -7.46 7.85 5.11
N PHE A 258 -6.48 8.05 6.00
CA PHE A 258 -6.30 7.19 7.17
C PHE A 258 -6.76 7.85 8.48
N LEU A 259 -6.95 9.18 8.49
CA LEU A 259 -7.40 9.90 9.68
C LEU A 259 -8.76 10.58 9.48
N ASP A 260 -8.94 11.31 8.37
CA ASP A 260 -10.11 12.17 8.17
C ASP A 260 -11.26 11.43 7.46
N TYR A 261 -10.96 10.57 6.47
CA TYR A 261 -11.99 9.84 5.73
C TYR A 261 -12.67 8.78 6.62
N LYS A 262 -14.00 8.79 6.59
CA LYS A 262 -14.84 7.81 7.30
C LYS A 262 -15.64 7.00 6.28
N MET A 263 -15.30 5.72 6.13
CA MET A 263 -16.06 4.82 5.28
C MET A 263 -17.49 4.70 5.75
N GLY A 264 -18.44 4.82 4.82
CA GLY A 264 -19.87 4.63 5.10
C GLY A 264 -20.61 5.83 5.70
N GLN A 265 -19.91 6.94 5.97
CA GLN A 265 -20.54 8.20 6.44
C GLN A 265 -20.94 9.15 5.32
#